data_b52ff95803685c8ecb41f236ef4b6caf
#
_entry.id   b52ff95803685c8ecb41f236ef4b6caf
#
_cell.length_a   1.000
_cell.length_b   1.000
_cell.length_c   1.000
_cell.angle_alpha   90.00
_cell.angle_beta   90.00
_cell.angle_gamma   90.00
#
_symmetry.space_group_name_H-M   'P 1'
#
loop_
_entity.id
_entity.type
_entity.pdbx_description
1 polymer ?
#
loop_
_entity_poly.entity_id
_entity_poly.type
_entity_poly.pdbx_seq_one_letter_code
_entity_poly.pdbx_strand_id
1 'polypeptide(L)'
;MENIPTIDFAAYQKGGFAAIDQQALVEACEDHGFFILTNHGLEDVVTSTFAASNGFFALPRENKTAVYRDESNPLGYYDRELTKQKRDQKEVFDFKAGGHISKNPERHTRWPAQPDGFRLALTDFFQSFTQLSEATMSMVLSALGMSDAEVAETMNRGFGELHSSAARLNYYPSADPVPDAERSDLTSLGDMALHHHTDPGAITLLLQDNRGGLQARSKKNGWIDVPPADGSIVVNIG
;
A
#
# COMPACT_ATOMS: atom_id res chain seq x y z
N MET A 1 -0.12 1.32 -26.82
CA MET A 1 -0.33 1.59 -25.38
C MET A 1 0.88 1.03 -24.67
N GLU A 2 1.56 1.84 -23.89
CA GLU A 2 2.67 1.35 -23.07
C GLU A 2 2.07 0.48 -21.95
N ASN A 3 2.49 -0.77 -21.87
CA ASN A 3 2.08 -1.68 -20.82
C ASN A 3 3.05 -1.53 -19.66
N ILE A 4 2.52 -1.39 -18.45
CA ILE A 4 3.32 -1.51 -17.23
C ILE A 4 3.91 -2.93 -17.21
N PRO A 5 5.25 -3.07 -17.09
CA PRO A 5 5.88 -4.39 -17.19
C PRO A 5 5.46 -5.28 -16.03
N THR A 6 5.36 -6.57 -16.32
CA THR A 6 5.03 -7.60 -15.33
C THR A 6 6.27 -8.44 -15.04
N ILE A 7 6.62 -8.54 -13.77
CA ILE A 7 7.76 -9.30 -13.26
C ILE A 7 7.27 -10.54 -12.53
N ASP A 8 7.69 -11.71 -12.99
CA ASP A 8 7.44 -12.99 -12.32
C ASP A 8 8.43 -13.16 -11.16
N PHE A 9 7.94 -12.96 -9.93
CA PHE A 9 8.79 -13.01 -8.74
C PHE A 9 9.36 -14.41 -8.47
N ALA A 10 8.56 -15.45 -8.66
CA ALA A 10 9.04 -16.83 -8.48
C ALA A 10 10.10 -17.21 -9.53
N ALA A 11 9.97 -16.74 -10.77
CA ALA A 11 10.99 -16.92 -11.79
C ALA A 11 12.29 -16.20 -11.41
N TYR A 12 12.19 -14.95 -10.94
CA TYR A 12 13.37 -14.22 -10.44
C TYR A 12 14.06 -14.93 -9.29
N GLN A 13 13.31 -15.40 -8.29
CA GLN A 13 13.88 -16.12 -7.14
C GLN A 13 14.65 -17.40 -7.55
N LYS A 14 14.22 -18.08 -8.61
CA LYS A 14 14.85 -19.31 -9.10
C LYS A 14 16.02 -19.07 -10.05
N GLY A 15 15.92 -18.09 -10.92
CA GLY A 15 16.85 -17.88 -12.04
C GLY A 15 17.48 -16.49 -12.11
N GLY A 16 17.22 -15.62 -11.13
CA GLY A 16 17.71 -14.24 -11.11
C GLY A 16 17.24 -13.44 -12.33
N PHE A 17 18.04 -12.47 -12.75
CA PHE A 17 17.72 -11.61 -13.89
C PHE A 17 17.69 -12.34 -15.24
N ALA A 18 18.29 -13.53 -15.35
CA ALA A 18 18.18 -14.32 -16.57
C ALA A 18 16.77 -14.88 -16.82
N ALA A 19 15.90 -14.89 -15.80
CA ALA A 19 14.55 -15.43 -15.87
C ALA A 19 13.46 -14.35 -16.00
N ILE A 20 13.82 -13.06 -15.98
CA ILE A 20 12.88 -11.94 -16.07
C ILE A 20 13.40 -10.90 -17.08
N ASP A 21 12.52 -10.00 -17.51
CA ASP A 21 12.89 -8.85 -18.33
C ASP A 21 13.46 -7.71 -17.44
N GLN A 22 14.75 -7.81 -17.13
CA GLN A 22 15.46 -6.80 -16.34
C GLN A 22 15.43 -5.42 -17.01
N GLN A 23 15.54 -5.36 -18.33
CA GLN A 23 15.57 -4.10 -19.06
C GLN A 23 14.22 -3.37 -18.90
N ALA A 24 13.10 -4.08 -19.05
CA ALA A 24 11.78 -3.50 -18.85
C ALA A 24 11.58 -3.01 -17.40
N LEU A 25 12.09 -3.74 -16.40
CA LEU A 25 12.06 -3.31 -15.01
C LEU A 25 12.82 -1.99 -14.79
N VAL A 26 14.04 -1.88 -15.32
CA VAL A 26 14.86 -0.66 -15.21
C VAL A 26 14.18 0.52 -15.90
N GLU A 27 13.71 0.34 -17.13
CA GLU A 27 13.01 1.38 -17.88
C GLU A 27 11.74 1.87 -17.16
N ALA A 28 11.00 0.96 -16.56
CA ALA A 28 9.81 1.31 -15.78
C ALA A 28 10.17 2.15 -14.55
N CYS A 29 11.20 1.76 -13.80
CA CYS A 29 11.69 2.53 -12.63
C CYS A 29 12.15 3.94 -13.02
N GLU A 30 12.79 4.10 -14.19
CA GLU A 30 13.28 5.39 -14.67
C GLU A 30 12.17 6.30 -15.23
N ASP A 31 11.12 5.75 -15.82
CA ASP A 31 10.03 6.53 -16.44
C ASP A 31 8.90 6.84 -15.46
N HIS A 32 8.11 5.86 -15.10
CA HIS A 32 6.88 6.06 -14.31
C HIS A 32 6.94 5.47 -12.90
N GLY A 33 7.96 4.67 -12.57
CA GLY A 33 8.13 4.08 -11.25
C GLY A 33 7.18 2.93 -10.91
N PHE A 34 6.47 2.35 -11.89
CA PHE A 34 5.47 1.30 -11.67
C PHE A 34 5.82 0.01 -12.40
N PHE A 35 5.63 -1.12 -11.74
CA PHE A 35 5.60 -2.44 -12.37
C PHE A 35 4.63 -3.36 -11.64
N ILE A 36 4.28 -4.48 -12.28
CA ILE A 36 3.38 -5.48 -11.71
C ILE A 36 4.21 -6.69 -11.27
N LEU A 37 4.00 -7.15 -10.05
CA LEU A 37 4.62 -8.34 -9.50
C LEU A 37 3.60 -9.47 -9.47
N THR A 38 3.98 -10.64 -9.99
CA THR A 38 3.15 -11.85 -10.02
C THR A 38 3.89 -13.04 -9.43
N ASN A 39 3.19 -14.14 -9.16
CA ASN A 39 3.75 -15.37 -8.59
C ASN A 39 4.53 -15.12 -7.29
N HIS A 40 4.01 -14.25 -6.45
CA HIS A 40 4.62 -13.84 -5.17
C HIS A 40 4.36 -14.83 -4.02
N GLY A 41 3.42 -15.79 -4.18
CA GLY A 41 3.12 -16.84 -3.20
C GLY A 41 2.37 -16.40 -1.96
N LEU A 42 1.68 -15.23 -1.99
CA LEU A 42 0.93 -14.67 -0.86
C LEU A 42 -0.59 -14.59 -1.11
N GLU A 43 -1.13 -15.42 -2.00
CA GLU A 43 -2.52 -15.37 -2.45
C GLU A 43 -3.51 -15.55 -1.29
N ASP A 44 -3.21 -16.48 -0.35
CA ASP A 44 -4.04 -16.71 0.83
C ASP A 44 -4.02 -15.51 1.80
N VAL A 45 -2.87 -14.88 1.97
CA VAL A 45 -2.72 -13.66 2.78
C VAL A 45 -3.52 -12.52 2.16
N VAL A 46 -3.44 -12.35 0.84
CA VAL A 46 -4.21 -11.34 0.09
C VAL A 46 -5.71 -11.57 0.28
N THR A 47 -6.17 -12.80 0.09
CA THR A 47 -7.58 -13.17 0.25
C THR A 47 -8.08 -12.87 1.67
N SER A 48 -7.33 -13.27 2.69
CA SER A 48 -7.67 -13.03 4.09
C SER A 48 -7.69 -11.55 4.42
N THR A 49 -6.77 -10.78 3.85
CA THR A 49 -6.69 -9.32 4.04
C THR A 49 -7.90 -8.61 3.44
N PHE A 50 -8.30 -8.94 2.21
CA PHE A 50 -9.52 -8.36 1.62
C PHE A 50 -10.78 -8.75 2.38
N ALA A 51 -10.89 -9.99 2.84
CA ALA A 51 -12.02 -10.42 3.68
C ALA A 51 -12.10 -9.63 4.98
N ALA A 52 -10.97 -9.45 5.68
CA ALA A 52 -10.88 -8.66 6.90
C ALA A 52 -11.20 -7.18 6.65
N SER A 53 -10.66 -6.59 5.59
CA SER A 53 -10.93 -5.22 5.16
C SER A 53 -12.42 -4.99 4.89
N ASN A 54 -13.03 -5.83 4.07
CA ASN A 54 -14.46 -5.76 3.76
C ASN A 54 -15.32 -5.89 5.02
N GLY A 55 -14.97 -6.82 5.92
CA GLY A 55 -15.66 -6.98 7.20
C GLY A 55 -15.57 -5.74 8.09
N PHE A 56 -14.42 -5.10 8.16
CA PHE A 56 -14.23 -3.89 8.96
C PHE A 56 -15.00 -2.69 8.39
N PHE A 57 -14.86 -2.40 7.09
CA PHE A 57 -15.54 -1.25 6.51
C PHE A 57 -17.06 -1.41 6.42
N ALA A 58 -17.59 -2.64 6.48
CA ALA A 58 -19.02 -2.91 6.59
C ALA A 58 -19.60 -2.70 8.00
N LEU A 59 -18.76 -2.53 9.02
CA LEU A 59 -19.22 -2.27 10.39
C LEU A 59 -19.99 -0.95 10.48
N PRO A 60 -20.95 -0.84 11.44
CA PRO A 60 -21.54 0.44 11.81
C PRO A 60 -20.46 1.49 12.12
N ARG A 61 -20.78 2.75 11.83
CA ARG A 61 -19.82 3.87 11.99
C ARG A 61 -19.27 3.94 13.42
N GLU A 62 -20.09 3.75 14.44
CA GLU A 62 -19.69 3.78 15.85
C GLU A 62 -18.59 2.77 16.18
N ASN A 63 -18.58 1.60 15.55
CA ASN A 63 -17.52 0.60 15.73
C ASN A 63 -16.20 1.04 15.09
N LYS A 64 -16.27 1.67 13.92
CA LYS A 64 -15.09 2.19 13.22
C LYS A 64 -14.49 3.40 13.93
N THR A 65 -15.34 4.34 14.38
CA THR A 65 -14.90 5.54 15.09
C THR A 65 -14.39 5.28 16.51
N ALA A 66 -14.71 4.14 17.11
CA ALA A 66 -14.13 3.72 18.40
C ALA A 66 -12.59 3.56 18.33
N VAL A 67 -12.03 3.38 17.13
CA VAL A 67 -10.58 3.27 16.88
C VAL A 67 -10.05 4.42 16.03
N TYR A 68 -10.70 5.59 16.14
CA TYR A 68 -10.34 6.78 15.37
C TYR A 68 -8.94 7.26 15.70
N ARG A 69 -8.14 7.60 14.66
CA ARG A 69 -6.81 8.20 14.83
C ARG A 69 -6.92 9.68 15.22
N ASP A 70 -5.90 10.21 15.84
CA ASP A 70 -5.79 11.62 16.21
C ASP A 70 -4.35 12.14 16.06
N GLU A 71 -4.10 13.39 16.44
CA GLU A 71 -2.77 14.02 16.33
C GLU A 71 -1.70 13.29 17.17
N SER A 72 -2.08 12.67 18.28
CA SER A 72 -1.15 11.93 19.15
C SER A 72 -0.80 10.54 18.59
N ASN A 73 -1.72 9.92 17.87
CA ASN A 73 -1.57 8.60 17.29
C ASN A 73 -2.19 8.53 15.88
N PRO A 74 -1.34 8.51 14.83
CA PRO A 74 -1.79 8.48 13.43
C PRO A 74 -2.28 7.10 12.97
N LEU A 75 -2.32 6.07 13.85
CA LEU A 75 -2.74 4.71 13.53
C LEU A 75 -4.17 4.46 13.98
N GLY A 76 -4.97 3.85 13.12
CA GLY A 76 -6.38 3.58 13.33
C GLY A 76 -7.24 4.03 12.15
N TYR A 77 -8.54 4.13 12.38
CA TYR A 77 -9.53 4.54 11.38
C TYR A 77 -9.56 6.06 11.18
N TYR A 78 -9.82 6.49 9.93
CA TYR A 78 -10.05 7.89 9.60
C TYR A 78 -10.88 8.04 8.31
N ASP A 79 -11.75 9.07 8.26
CA ASP A 79 -12.66 9.34 7.15
C ASP A 79 -12.67 10.81 6.70
N ARG A 80 -11.66 11.59 7.09
CA ARG A 80 -11.58 13.04 6.82
C ARG A 80 -10.22 13.42 6.21
N GLU A 81 -9.61 12.53 5.44
CA GLU A 81 -8.34 12.85 4.79
C GLU A 81 -8.51 13.99 3.79
N LEU A 82 -7.47 14.80 3.69
CA LEU A 82 -7.41 15.94 2.80
C LEU A 82 -6.32 15.75 1.78
N THR A 83 -6.67 15.86 0.51
CA THR A 83 -5.71 16.03 -0.58
C THR A 83 -6.00 17.34 -1.29
N LYS A 84 -4.99 18.21 -1.43
CA LYS A 84 -5.13 19.54 -2.04
C LYS A 84 -6.26 20.38 -1.41
N GLN A 85 -6.35 20.35 -0.09
CA GLN A 85 -7.33 21.11 0.70
C GLN A 85 -8.81 20.75 0.46
N LYS A 86 -9.09 19.58 -0.13
CA LYS A 86 -10.43 19.00 -0.23
C LYS A 86 -10.45 17.64 0.43
N ARG A 87 -11.60 17.24 0.97
CA ARG A 87 -11.74 15.90 1.55
C ARG A 87 -11.77 14.86 0.44
N ASP A 88 -11.04 13.78 0.68
CA ASP A 88 -11.10 12.59 -0.18
C ASP A 88 -12.37 11.79 0.14
N GLN A 89 -12.99 11.22 -0.89
CA GLN A 89 -14.13 10.31 -0.71
C GLN A 89 -13.63 8.92 -0.39
N LYS A 90 -13.03 8.79 0.81
CA LYS A 90 -12.49 7.50 1.27
C LYS A 90 -12.55 7.36 2.79
N GLU A 91 -12.50 6.12 3.22
CA GLU A 91 -12.23 5.70 4.58
C GLU A 91 -10.88 4.98 4.60
N VAL A 92 -10.10 5.16 5.64
CA VAL A 92 -8.79 4.50 5.77
C VAL A 92 -8.64 3.83 7.13
N PHE A 93 -7.80 2.80 7.18
CA PHE A 93 -7.31 2.23 8.42
C PHE A 93 -5.79 2.07 8.34
N ASP A 94 -5.08 2.87 9.12
CA ASP A 94 -3.61 2.87 9.19
C ASP A 94 -3.14 1.95 10.31
N PHE A 95 -2.14 1.11 10.03
CA PHE A 95 -1.64 0.17 11.04
C PHE A 95 -0.17 -0.19 10.88
N LYS A 96 0.39 -0.67 11.97
CA LYS A 96 1.71 -1.31 12.04
C LYS A 96 1.60 -2.57 12.89
N ALA A 97 2.46 -3.55 12.60
CA ALA A 97 2.50 -4.80 13.34
C ALA A 97 3.94 -5.35 13.45
N GLY A 98 4.14 -6.41 14.22
CA GLY A 98 5.44 -7.06 14.37
C GLY A 98 6.51 -6.14 14.96
N GLY A 99 7.73 -6.24 14.47
CA GLY A 99 8.88 -5.44 14.91
C GLY A 99 8.80 -3.95 14.62
N HIS A 100 7.83 -3.52 13.79
CA HIS A 100 7.63 -2.12 13.41
C HIS A 100 6.73 -1.33 14.37
N ILE A 101 6.32 -1.95 15.47
CA ILE A 101 5.51 -1.29 16.51
C ILE A 101 6.39 -0.31 17.29
N SER A 102 5.85 0.90 17.53
CA SER A 102 6.52 1.91 18.36
C SER A 102 6.81 1.39 19.77
N LYS A 103 7.92 1.83 20.35
CA LYS A 103 8.21 1.59 21.79
C LYS A 103 7.24 2.32 22.72
N ASN A 104 6.57 3.39 22.24
CA ASN A 104 5.53 4.08 22.99
C ASN A 104 4.15 3.41 22.74
N PRO A 105 3.51 2.78 23.76
CA PRO A 105 2.20 2.13 23.62
C PRO A 105 1.09 3.05 23.11
N GLU A 106 1.15 4.36 23.40
CA GLU A 106 0.16 5.33 22.93
C GLU A 106 0.15 5.50 21.41
N ARG A 107 1.24 5.06 20.75
CA ARG A 107 1.39 5.07 19.29
C ARG A 107 1.22 3.69 18.65
N HIS A 108 0.63 2.75 19.37
CA HIS A 108 0.27 1.47 18.82
C HIS A 108 -0.99 1.57 17.96
N THR A 109 -1.13 0.65 17.00
CA THR A 109 -2.36 0.52 16.23
C THR A 109 -3.57 0.35 17.16
N ARG A 110 -4.58 1.17 16.96
CA ARG A 110 -5.86 1.04 17.66
C ARG A 110 -6.67 -0.05 16.96
N TRP A 111 -6.59 -1.27 17.47
CA TRP A 111 -7.28 -2.40 16.88
C TRP A 111 -8.77 -2.41 17.28
N PRO A 112 -9.68 -2.58 16.30
CA PRO A 112 -11.11 -2.74 16.62
C PRO A 112 -11.37 -4.08 17.30
N ALA A 113 -12.43 -4.15 18.12
CA ALA A 113 -12.85 -5.39 18.73
C ALA A 113 -13.48 -6.37 17.72
N GLN A 114 -13.98 -5.85 16.58
CA GLN A 114 -14.58 -6.60 15.49
C GLN A 114 -14.11 -6.06 14.12
N PRO A 115 -14.19 -6.86 13.04
CA PRO A 115 -14.62 -8.26 13.03
C PRO A 115 -13.60 -9.20 13.67
N ASP A 116 -14.06 -10.36 14.09
CA ASP A 116 -13.16 -11.40 14.61
C ASP A 116 -12.09 -11.75 13.57
N GLY A 117 -10.85 -11.96 14.04
CA GLY A 117 -9.70 -12.27 13.18
C GLY A 117 -9.09 -11.08 12.44
N PHE A 118 -9.69 -9.88 12.48
CA PHE A 118 -9.19 -8.69 11.77
C PHE A 118 -7.71 -8.40 12.10
N ARG A 119 -7.37 -8.31 13.39
CA ARG A 119 -5.99 -8.06 13.82
C ARG A 119 -5.04 -9.15 13.36
N LEU A 120 -5.45 -10.43 13.42
CA LEU A 120 -4.61 -11.54 12.98
C LEU A 120 -4.30 -11.45 11.49
N ALA A 121 -5.33 -11.31 10.64
CA ALA A 121 -5.16 -11.20 9.20
C ALA A 121 -4.26 -10.03 8.80
N LEU A 122 -4.44 -8.86 9.43
CA LEU A 122 -3.61 -7.69 9.11
C LEU A 122 -2.20 -7.79 9.69
N THR A 123 -1.98 -8.55 10.76
CA THR A 123 -0.64 -8.84 11.27
C THR A 123 0.12 -9.75 10.30
N ASP A 124 -0.52 -10.81 9.82
CA ASP A 124 0.05 -11.73 8.84
C ASP A 124 0.35 -11.00 7.52
N PHE A 125 -0.58 -10.16 7.06
CA PHE A 125 -0.36 -9.27 5.91
C PHE A 125 0.88 -8.39 6.12
N PHE A 126 0.94 -7.67 7.22
CA PHE A 126 2.03 -6.73 7.48
C PHE A 126 3.40 -7.43 7.47
N GLN A 127 3.50 -8.59 8.11
CA GLN A 127 4.75 -9.36 8.18
C GLN A 127 5.15 -9.89 6.80
N SER A 128 4.22 -10.52 6.10
CA SER A 128 4.48 -11.12 4.78
C SER A 128 4.82 -10.06 3.73
N PHE A 129 4.09 -8.93 3.73
CA PHE A 129 4.33 -7.86 2.79
C PHE A 129 5.58 -7.02 3.12
N THR A 130 5.98 -6.94 4.38
CA THR A 130 7.28 -6.36 4.74
C THR A 130 8.42 -7.19 4.12
N GLN A 131 8.39 -8.51 4.29
CA GLN A 131 9.40 -9.41 3.68
C GLN A 131 9.41 -9.32 2.15
N LEU A 132 8.22 -9.30 1.53
CA LEU A 132 8.12 -9.15 0.08
C LEU A 132 8.64 -7.79 -0.38
N SER A 133 8.36 -6.70 0.34
CA SER A 133 8.85 -5.36 -0.01
C SER A 133 10.38 -5.27 0.09
N GLU A 134 10.98 -5.87 1.10
CA GLU A 134 12.43 -5.96 1.25
C GLU A 134 13.07 -6.73 0.09
N ALA A 135 12.53 -7.90 -0.24
CA ALA A 135 13.02 -8.71 -1.36
C ALA A 135 12.86 -8.00 -2.71
N THR A 136 11.69 -7.35 -2.92
CA THR A 136 11.41 -6.59 -4.14
C THR A 136 12.32 -5.36 -4.27
N MET A 137 12.56 -4.64 -3.18
CA MET A 137 13.49 -3.49 -3.19
C MET A 137 14.92 -3.94 -3.47
N SER A 138 15.38 -5.05 -2.88
CA SER A 138 16.70 -5.63 -3.19
C SER A 138 16.82 -5.97 -4.67
N MET A 139 15.78 -6.58 -5.26
CA MET A 139 15.72 -6.86 -6.71
C MET A 139 15.85 -5.58 -7.53
N VAL A 140 15.11 -4.53 -7.20
CA VAL A 140 15.14 -3.24 -7.91
C VAL A 140 16.55 -2.61 -7.84
N LEU A 141 17.14 -2.53 -6.66
CA LEU A 141 18.48 -1.95 -6.47
C LEU A 141 19.54 -2.72 -7.28
N SER A 142 19.49 -4.06 -7.26
CA SER A 142 20.38 -4.90 -8.06
C SER A 142 20.14 -4.71 -9.56
N ALA A 143 18.87 -4.59 -10.00
CA ALA A 143 18.54 -4.32 -11.41
C ALA A 143 19.11 -2.98 -11.89
N LEU A 144 19.16 -1.98 -11.02
CA LEU A 144 19.73 -0.66 -11.27
C LEU A 144 21.26 -0.63 -11.20
N GLY A 145 21.92 -1.78 -11.02
CA GLY A 145 23.36 -1.95 -11.10
C GLY A 145 24.12 -1.81 -9.79
N MET A 146 23.44 -1.79 -8.65
CA MET A 146 24.14 -1.82 -7.35
C MET A 146 24.73 -3.21 -7.10
N SER A 147 25.94 -3.25 -6.55
CA SER A 147 26.58 -4.48 -6.08
C SER A 147 25.86 -5.04 -4.85
N ASP A 148 26.05 -6.34 -4.57
CA ASP A 148 25.44 -6.99 -3.39
C ASP A 148 25.78 -6.28 -2.08
N ALA A 149 26.99 -5.74 -1.96
CA ALA A 149 27.44 -5.02 -0.77
C ALA A 149 26.69 -3.67 -0.62
N GLU A 150 26.50 -2.93 -1.72
CA GLU A 150 25.74 -1.67 -1.72
C GLU A 150 24.25 -1.90 -1.46
N VAL A 151 23.69 -2.97 -2.03
CA VAL A 151 22.31 -3.38 -1.75
C VAL A 151 22.16 -3.69 -0.25
N ALA A 152 23.02 -4.54 0.30
CA ALA A 152 22.96 -4.91 1.72
C ALA A 152 23.09 -3.69 2.64
N GLU A 153 24.00 -2.75 2.35
CA GLU A 153 24.12 -1.50 3.11
C GLU A 153 22.86 -0.64 3.02
N THR A 154 22.33 -0.46 1.81
CA THR A 154 21.13 0.35 1.57
C THR A 154 19.90 -0.24 2.27
N MET A 155 19.73 -1.56 2.17
CA MET A 155 18.63 -2.27 2.83
C MET A 155 18.72 -2.18 4.35
N ASN A 156 19.91 -2.35 4.92
CA ASN A 156 20.11 -2.23 6.38
C ASN A 156 19.78 -0.82 6.89
N ARG A 157 20.12 0.22 6.12
CA ARG A 157 19.81 1.62 6.47
C ARG A 157 18.34 1.97 6.28
N GLY A 158 17.69 1.46 5.23
CA GLY A 158 16.31 1.79 4.88
C GLY A 158 15.27 0.95 5.62
N PHE A 159 15.49 -0.35 5.75
CA PHE A 159 14.55 -1.31 6.33
C PHE A 159 14.97 -1.87 7.70
N GLY A 160 16.18 -1.53 8.16
CA GLY A 160 16.74 -2.06 9.41
C GLY A 160 16.09 -1.48 10.67
N GLU A 161 16.90 -0.86 11.55
CA GLU A 161 16.46 -0.43 12.89
C GLU A 161 15.36 0.64 12.92
N LEU A 162 15.16 1.40 11.85
CA LEU A 162 14.20 2.52 11.81
C LEU A 162 12.74 2.05 11.80
N HIS A 163 12.47 0.83 11.38
CA HIS A 163 11.11 0.26 11.34
C HIS A 163 10.05 1.24 10.82
N SER A 164 10.33 1.90 9.71
CA SER A 164 9.49 2.95 9.15
C SER A 164 8.28 2.43 8.37
N SER A 165 8.24 1.14 8.03
CA SER A 165 7.14 0.54 7.28
C SER A 165 5.79 0.77 7.97
N ALA A 166 4.78 1.05 7.18
CA ALA A 166 3.39 1.19 7.60
C ALA A 166 2.49 0.57 6.55
N ALA A 167 1.31 0.15 6.94
CA ALA A 167 0.30 -0.36 6.03
C ALA A 167 -1.01 0.40 6.19
N ARG A 168 -1.76 0.48 5.10
CA ARG A 168 -3.05 1.18 5.02
C ARG A 168 -4.06 0.37 4.25
N LEU A 169 -5.25 0.24 4.79
CA LEU A 169 -6.43 -0.14 4.04
C LEU A 169 -7.10 1.13 3.53
N ASN A 170 -7.48 1.16 2.26
CA ASN A 170 -8.31 2.21 1.66
C ASN A 170 -9.65 1.62 1.24
N TYR A 171 -10.73 2.28 1.58
CA TYR A 171 -12.07 1.96 1.14
C TYR A 171 -12.70 3.19 0.51
N TYR A 172 -13.26 3.04 -0.68
CA TYR A 172 -13.86 4.11 -1.47
C TYR A 172 -15.38 3.93 -1.54
N PRO A 173 -16.14 4.53 -0.60
CA PRO A 173 -17.60 4.42 -0.59
C PRO A 173 -18.22 5.19 -1.76
N SER A 174 -19.44 4.81 -2.16
CA SER A 174 -20.20 5.51 -3.21
C SER A 174 -20.78 6.87 -2.79
N ALA A 175 -20.77 7.16 -1.49
CA ALA A 175 -21.24 8.41 -0.89
C ALA A 175 -20.22 8.95 0.11
N ASP A 176 -20.40 10.23 0.53
CA ASP A 176 -19.54 10.81 1.57
C ASP A 176 -19.59 9.97 2.85
N PRO A 177 -18.45 9.45 3.34
CA PRO A 177 -18.40 8.63 4.54
C PRO A 177 -18.78 9.39 5.83
N VAL A 178 -18.68 10.73 5.81
CA VAL A 178 -19.02 11.56 6.97
C VAL A 178 -20.49 11.92 6.93
N PRO A 179 -21.28 11.68 8.01
CA PRO A 179 -22.68 12.07 8.07
C PRO A 179 -22.91 13.57 7.94
N ASP A 180 -24.03 13.99 7.37
CA ASP A 180 -24.40 15.41 7.19
C ASP A 180 -24.30 16.23 8.48
N ALA A 181 -24.70 15.65 9.59
CA ALA A 181 -24.66 16.30 10.91
C ALA A 181 -23.23 16.63 11.40
N GLU A 182 -22.21 16.00 10.83
CA GLU A 182 -20.80 16.20 11.19
C GLU A 182 -20.02 17.02 10.15
N ARG A 183 -20.70 17.52 9.09
CA ARG A 183 -20.02 18.20 7.96
C ARG A 183 -19.91 19.71 8.10
N SER A 184 -20.62 20.35 9.04
CA SER A 184 -20.75 21.81 9.13
C SER A 184 -19.41 22.55 9.15
N ASP A 185 -18.42 21.97 9.81
CA ASP A 185 -17.11 22.58 10.02
C ASP A 185 -16.00 21.93 9.17
N LEU A 186 -16.40 21.05 8.24
CA LEU A 186 -15.44 20.34 7.39
C LEU A 186 -15.29 21.00 6.03
N THR A 187 -14.11 20.85 5.47
CA THR A 187 -13.82 21.18 4.07
C THR A 187 -14.72 20.37 3.13
N SER A 188 -15.10 20.95 2.00
CA SER A 188 -15.93 20.28 0.98
C SER A 188 -15.29 19.00 0.47
N LEU A 189 -16.13 18.02 0.09
CA LEU A 189 -15.71 16.82 -0.59
C LEU A 189 -15.11 17.16 -1.96
N GLY A 190 -14.03 16.48 -2.34
CA GLY A 190 -13.40 16.61 -3.65
C GLY A 190 -14.15 15.81 -4.72
N ASP A 191 -13.80 16.05 -5.96
CA ASP A 191 -14.40 15.38 -7.13
C ASP A 191 -13.75 14.03 -7.44
N MET A 192 -12.66 13.70 -6.75
CA MET A 192 -11.88 12.45 -6.90
C MET A 192 -11.77 11.71 -5.58
N ALA A 193 -11.78 10.39 -5.66
CA ALA A 193 -11.57 9.53 -4.50
C ALA A 193 -10.17 9.76 -3.86
N LEU A 194 -9.16 9.97 -4.71
CA LEU A 194 -7.81 10.35 -4.32
C LEU A 194 -7.16 11.15 -5.45
N HIS A 195 -6.62 12.32 -5.14
CA HIS A 195 -5.88 13.13 -6.12
C HIS A 195 -4.48 12.58 -6.35
N HIS A 196 -3.88 12.95 -7.49
CA HIS A 196 -2.52 12.56 -7.81
C HIS A 196 -1.52 13.05 -6.74
N HIS A 197 -0.62 12.17 -6.37
CA HIS A 197 0.44 12.39 -5.37
C HIS A 197 1.63 11.49 -5.72
N THR A 198 2.72 11.64 -4.99
CA THR A 198 3.83 10.70 -4.93
C THR A 198 3.86 10.10 -3.54
N ASP A 199 4.21 8.83 -3.43
CA ASP A 199 4.35 8.18 -2.14
C ASP A 199 5.64 8.64 -1.45
N PRO A 200 5.64 8.83 -0.13
CA PRO A 200 6.82 9.29 0.62
C PRO A 200 7.83 8.17 0.91
N GLY A 201 7.54 6.94 0.53
CA GLY A 201 8.39 5.78 0.78
C GLY A 201 9.30 5.44 -0.38
N ALA A 202 10.31 4.58 -0.15
CA ALA A 202 11.17 4.07 -1.22
C ALA A 202 10.43 3.07 -2.12
N ILE A 203 9.48 2.32 -1.56
CA ILE A 203 8.66 1.35 -2.28
C ILE A 203 7.29 1.21 -1.63
N THR A 204 6.26 1.10 -2.45
CA THR A 204 4.89 0.77 -2.05
C THR A 204 4.43 -0.49 -2.77
N LEU A 205 3.91 -1.46 -2.05
CA LEU A 205 3.21 -2.63 -2.59
C LEU A 205 1.71 -2.41 -2.47
N LEU A 206 1.01 -2.30 -3.60
CA LEU A 206 -0.39 -1.97 -3.66
C LEU A 206 -1.22 -3.14 -4.18
N LEU A 207 -2.22 -3.55 -3.39
CA LEU A 207 -3.25 -4.48 -3.80
C LEU A 207 -4.48 -3.73 -4.30
N GLN A 208 -5.01 -4.13 -5.43
CA GLN A 208 -6.27 -3.62 -5.97
C GLN A 208 -7.36 -4.68 -5.86
N ASP A 209 -8.61 -4.24 -5.62
CA ASP A 209 -9.77 -5.05 -5.94
C ASP A 209 -9.99 -5.06 -7.48
N ASN A 210 -11.03 -5.75 -7.94
CA ASN A 210 -11.34 -5.89 -9.36
C ASN A 210 -12.10 -4.69 -9.98
N ARG A 211 -12.20 -3.54 -9.28
CA ARG A 211 -12.95 -2.36 -9.76
C ARG A 211 -12.11 -1.43 -10.60
N GLY A 212 -10.80 -1.41 -10.39
CA GLY A 212 -9.89 -0.54 -11.13
C GLY A 212 -9.92 0.92 -10.68
N GLY A 213 -9.42 1.81 -11.56
CA GLY A 213 -9.36 3.26 -11.32
C GLY A 213 -7.98 3.77 -10.92
N LEU A 214 -6.98 2.90 -10.76
CA LEU A 214 -5.60 3.31 -10.55
C LEU A 214 -4.98 3.81 -11.86
N GLN A 215 -4.28 4.94 -11.77
CA GLN A 215 -3.52 5.52 -12.86
C GLN A 215 -2.11 5.86 -12.41
N ALA A 216 -1.13 5.62 -13.26
CA ALA A 216 0.25 6.06 -13.09
C ALA A 216 0.58 7.17 -14.10
N ARG A 217 1.55 8.03 -13.77
CA ARG A 217 1.99 9.10 -14.67
C ARG A 217 3.35 8.78 -15.27
N SER A 218 3.35 8.45 -16.57
CA SER A 218 4.56 8.30 -17.37
C SER A 218 5.10 9.68 -17.77
N LYS A 219 6.42 9.83 -17.79
CA LYS A 219 7.10 11.02 -18.31
C LYS A 219 6.91 11.15 -19.83
N LYS A 220 6.78 10.00 -20.52
CA LYS A 220 6.68 9.93 -22.00
C LYS A 220 5.24 10.04 -22.50
N ASN A 221 4.30 9.36 -21.81
CA ASN A 221 2.94 9.12 -22.31
C ASN A 221 1.82 9.78 -21.51
N GLY A 222 2.13 10.53 -20.44
CA GLY A 222 1.13 11.13 -19.57
C GLY A 222 0.47 10.09 -18.64
N TRP A 223 -0.85 10.14 -18.46
CA TRP A 223 -1.56 9.20 -17.61
C TRP A 223 -1.79 7.87 -18.30
N ILE A 224 -1.43 6.79 -17.62
CA ILE A 224 -1.64 5.39 -18.04
C ILE A 224 -2.48 4.66 -16.99
N ASP A 225 -3.45 3.88 -17.45
CA ASP A 225 -4.26 3.04 -16.58
C ASP A 225 -3.47 1.84 -16.10
N VAL A 226 -3.67 1.49 -14.82
CA VAL A 226 -3.11 0.29 -14.17
C VAL A 226 -4.28 -0.65 -13.85
N PRO A 227 -4.74 -1.46 -14.80
CA PRO A 227 -5.88 -2.33 -14.56
C PRO A 227 -5.55 -3.39 -13.51
N PRO A 228 -6.53 -3.75 -12.65
CA PRO A 228 -6.35 -4.86 -11.73
C PRO A 228 -6.19 -6.17 -12.50
N ALA A 229 -5.35 -7.06 -11.98
CA ALA A 229 -5.19 -8.41 -12.48
C ALA A 229 -5.11 -9.40 -11.31
N ASP A 230 -5.77 -10.53 -11.43
CA ASP A 230 -5.80 -11.55 -10.37
C ASP A 230 -4.39 -12.02 -10.01
N GLY A 231 -4.12 -12.14 -8.71
CA GLY A 231 -2.81 -12.60 -8.21
C GLY A 231 -1.66 -11.62 -8.50
N SER A 232 -1.96 -10.34 -8.76
CA SER A 232 -0.95 -9.32 -8.99
C SER A 232 -0.85 -8.31 -7.86
N ILE A 233 0.36 -7.79 -7.68
CA ILE A 233 0.67 -6.66 -6.81
C ILE A 233 1.23 -5.54 -7.69
N VAL A 234 0.69 -4.34 -7.58
CA VAL A 234 1.29 -3.17 -8.20
C VAL A 234 2.41 -2.67 -7.29
N VAL A 235 3.59 -2.53 -7.85
CA VAL A 235 4.75 -1.95 -7.16
C VAL A 235 4.94 -0.52 -7.64
N ASN A 236 5.11 0.39 -6.69
CA ASN A 236 5.39 1.79 -6.93
C ASN A 236 6.70 2.17 -6.24
N ILE A 237 7.60 2.81 -6.99
CA ILE A 237 8.83 3.43 -6.48
C ILE A 237 8.53 4.90 -6.23
N GLY A 238 8.66 5.35 -4.98
CA GLY A 238 8.32 6.70 -4.53
C GLY A 238 9.27 7.81 -4.96
#